data_56c725373c02b91ef48fe03b44aab272
#
_entry.id   56c725373c02b91ef48fe03b44aab272
#
_cell.length_a   1.000
_cell.length_b   1.000
_cell.length_c   1.000
_cell.angle_alpha   90.00
_cell.angle_beta   90.00
_cell.angle_gamma   90.00
#
_symmetry.space_group_name_H-M   'P 1'
#
loop_
_entity.id
_entity.type
_entity.pdbx_description
1 polymer ?
#
loop_
_entity_poly.entity_id
_entity_poly.type
_entity_poly.pdbx_seq_one_letter_code
_entity_poly.pdbx_strand_id
1 'polypeptide(L)'
;MQRQVGTASQIVQMFILNSMSTSGGGLTGLAYNTSGLTCYYKRNTASASVSVSLATMTLGTWATCGFKEVDSTNMPGLYEVGIPNAALASGADLVTIYFKGAANMVPLPIQIELTATSNQDGVRGGMTAIPAAPMMVKKDQA
;
A
#
# COMPACT_ATOMS: atom_id res chain seq x y z
N MET A 1 7.09 -0.01 -4.50
CA MET A 1 6.67 -0.61 -3.22
C MET A 1 6.22 -2.04 -3.48
N GLN A 2 6.62 -2.96 -2.65
CA GLN A 2 6.30 -4.38 -2.82
C GLN A 2 5.53 -4.92 -1.63
N ARG A 3 4.59 -5.80 -1.91
CA ARG A 3 3.88 -6.58 -0.89
C ARG A 3 3.66 -7.98 -1.43
N GLN A 4 3.66 -8.96 -0.54
CA GLN A 4 3.29 -10.32 -0.92
C GLN A 4 1.80 -10.38 -1.18
N VAL A 5 1.38 -11.13 -2.23
CA VAL A 5 -0.04 -11.32 -2.52
C VAL A 5 -0.75 -11.94 -1.31
N GLY A 6 -1.97 -11.50 -1.06
CA GLY A 6 -2.78 -12.02 0.02
C GLY A 6 -2.41 -11.51 1.42
N THR A 7 -1.43 -10.60 1.52
CA THR A 7 -1.10 -10.00 2.81
C THR A 7 -2.26 -9.15 3.29
N ALA A 8 -2.62 -9.30 4.56
CA ALA A 8 -3.73 -8.57 5.15
C ALA A 8 -3.24 -7.43 6.04
N SER A 9 -4.13 -6.49 6.31
CA SER A 9 -3.93 -5.44 7.32
C SER A 9 -2.68 -4.58 7.07
N GLN A 10 -2.45 -4.21 5.82
CA GLN A 10 -1.29 -3.41 5.43
C GLN A 10 -1.56 -1.92 5.55
N ILE A 11 -0.63 -1.20 6.18
CA ILE A 11 -0.65 0.25 6.29
C ILE A 11 0.45 0.80 5.39
N VAL A 12 0.11 1.84 4.64
CA VAL A 12 1.06 2.55 3.77
C VAL A 12 1.07 4.02 4.19
N GLN A 13 2.24 4.60 4.24
CA GLN A 13 2.39 6.04 4.45
C GLN A 13 2.61 6.72 3.12
N MET A 14 1.97 7.87 2.94
CA MET A 14 2.06 8.62 1.69
C MET A 14 2.14 10.12 1.95
N PHE A 15 2.76 10.84 1.01
CA PHE A 15 2.87 12.28 1.07
C PHE A 15 1.91 12.91 0.06
N ILE A 16 1.11 13.86 0.53
CA ILE A 16 0.18 14.62 -0.31
C ILE A 16 0.71 16.03 -0.46
N LEU A 17 1.01 16.41 -1.70
CA LEU A 17 1.56 17.70 -2.03
C LEU A 17 0.44 18.75 -2.11
N ASN A 18 0.72 19.93 -1.59
CA ASN A 18 -0.17 21.09 -1.72
C ASN A 18 0.08 21.78 -3.06
N SER A 19 -0.93 21.79 -3.91
CA SER A 19 -0.82 22.39 -5.25
C SER A 19 -0.59 23.91 -5.23
N MET A 20 -0.89 24.56 -4.12
CA MET A 20 -0.68 26.01 -3.97
C MET A 20 0.71 26.34 -3.42
N SER A 21 1.47 25.34 -3.00
CA SER A 21 2.82 25.58 -2.48
C SER A 21 3.83 25.65 -3.61
N THR A 22 4.62 26.70 -3.64
CA THR A 22 5.70 26.88 -4.62
C THR A 22 6.99 26.20 -4.18
N SER A 23 7.07 25.78 -2.92
CA SER A 23 8.27 25.16 -2.33
C SER A 23 8.09 23.66 -2.05
N GLY A 24 7.02 23.06 -2.55
CA GLY A 24 6.78 21.63 -2.37
C GLY A 24 6.24 21.24 -0.99
N GLY A 25 5.54 22.15 -0.33
CA GLY A 25 4.95 21.87 0.97
C GLY A 25 3.85 20.84 0.92
N GLY A 26 3.70 20.08 2.01
CA GLY A 26 2.65 19.09 2.13
C GLY A 26 1.29 19.71 2.45
N LEU A 27 0.23 19.09 1.97
CA LEU A 27 -1.13 19.49 2.27
C LEU A 27 -1.56 18.89 3.60
N THR A 28 -1.97 19.73 4.54
CA THR A 28 -2.41 19.31 5.87
C THR A 28 -3.92 19.44 5.99
N GLY A 29 -4.47 18.82 7.04
CA GLY A 29 -5.87 19.00 7.40
C GLY A 29 -6.85 18.10 6.68
N LEU A 30 -6.40 17.11 5.92
CA LEU A 30 -7.29 16.16 5.29
C LEU A 30 -7.74 15.09 6.28
N ALA A 31 -8.99 14.68 6.15
CA ALA A 31 -9.56 13.58 6.91
C ALA A 31 -10.29 12.65 5.93
N TYR A 32 -10.67 11.49 6.43
CA TYR A 32 -11.35 10.49 5.59
C TYR A 32 -12.64 11.05 4.94
N ASN A 33 -13.26 12.02 5.56
CA ASN A 33 -14.52 12.62 5.09
C ASN A 33 -14.35 14.02 4.50
N THR A 34 -13.13 14.42 4.17
CA THR A 34 -12.89 15.71 3.51
C THR A 34 -13.66 15.78 2.20
N SER A 35 -14.38 16.88 2.00
CA SER A 35 -15.19 17.09 0.80
C SER A 35 -14.33 16.98 -0.48
N GLY A 36 -14.79 16.18 -1.40
CA GLY A 36 -14.13 15.97 -2.69
C GLY A 36 -13.03 14.93 -2.68
N LEU A 37 -12.52 14.53 -1.52
CA LEU A 37 -11.47 13.52 -1.44
C LEU A 37 -12.03 12.16 -1.87
N THR A 38 -11.41 11.57 -2.90
CA THR A 38 -11.81 10.26 -3.41
C THR A 38 -10.59 9.35 -3.51
N CYS A 39 -10.84 8.06 -3.40
CA CYS A 39 -9.82 7.04 -3.54
C CYS A 39 -10.36 5.90 -4.39
N TYR A 40 -9.53 5.44 -5.30
CA TYR A 40 -9.83 4.29 -6.15
C TYR A 40 -8.61 3.39 -6.19
N TYR A 41 -8.80 2.11 -6.44
CA TYR A 41 -7.69 1.26 -6.79
C TYR A 41 -8.00 0.48 -8.07
N LYS A 42 -6.97 0.13 -8.80
CA LYS A 42 -7.08 -0.71 -9.99
C LYS A 42 -5.98 -1.75 -9.98
N ARG A 43 -6.40 -2.99 -10.06
CA ARG A 43 -5.47 -4.12 -10.22
C ARG A 43 -5.18 -4.28 -11.71
N ASN A 44 -3.96 -4.68 -12.05
CA ASN A 44 -3.55 -4.73 -13.46
C ASN A 44 -4.37 -5.71 -14.29
N THR A 45 -4.94 -6.76 -13.68
CA THR A 45 -5.78 -7.75 -14.37
C THR A 45 -7.26 -7.38 -14.40
N ALA A 46 -7.66 -6.33 -13.70
CA ALA A 46 -9.06 -5.91 -13.66
C ALA A 46 -9.37 -4.99 -14.84
N SER A 47 -10.60 -5.06 -15.32
CA SER A 47 -11.06 -4.21 -16.43
C SER A 47 -11.45 -2.79 -15.98
N ALA A 48 -11.66 -2.58 -14.69
CA ALA A 48 -12.13 -1.30 -14.15
C ALA A 48 -11.51 -1.00 -12.80
N SER A 49 -11.54 0.27 -12.42
CA SER A 49 -11.15 0.70 -11.08
C SER A 49 -12.27 0.44 -10.09
N VAL A 50 -11.90 0.30 -8.83
CA VAL A 50 -12.82 0.06 -7.72
C VAL A 50 -12.80 1.29 -6.81
N SER A 51 -13.97 1.82 -6.49
CA SER A 51 -14.10 2.94 -5.56
C SER A 51 -13.84 2.45 -4.14
N VAL A 52 -13.11 3.26 -3.39
CA VAL A 52 -12.79 2.98 -1.98
C VAL A 52 -13.50 4.00 -1.10
N SER A 53 -14.33 3.52 -0.19
CA SER A 53 -14.95 4.39 0.81
C SER A 53 -13.98 4.56 1.96
N LEU A 54 -13.39 5.74 2.09
CA LEU A 54 -12.43 6.02 3.16
C LEU A 54 -13.12 6.03 4.52
N ALA A 55 -12.41 5.58 5.53
CA ALA A 55 -12.88 5.48 6.89
C ALA A 55 -11.84 6.08 7.83
N THR A 56 -12.26 6.38 9.05
CA THR A 56 -11.31 6.82 10.07
C THR A 56 -10.40 5.66 10.48
N MET A 57 -9.21 6.00 10.96
CA MET A 57 -8.32 4.99 11.56
C MET A 57 -7.50 5.61 12.69
N THR A 58 -6.97 4.76 13.53
CA THR A 58 -6.00 5.15 14.54
C THR A 58 -4.59 4.91 13.98
N LEU A 59 -3.70 5.86 14.17
CA LEU A 59 -2.32 5.72 13.67
C LEU A 59 -1.70 4.43 14.20
N GLY A 60 -1.06 3.70 13.29
CA GLY A 60 -0.41 2.43 13.61
C GLY A 60 -1.34 1.24 13.73
N THR A 61 -2.66 1.45 13.65
CA THR A 61 -3.63 0.37 13.73
C THR A 61 -4.43 0.32 12.44
N TRP A 62 -4.31 -0.79 11.71
CA TRP A 62 -4.97 -0.94 10.43
C TRP A 62 -6.50 -0.91 10.57
N ALA A 63 -7.13 -0.20 9.66
CA ALA A 63 -8.57 -0.27 9.43
C ALA A 63 -8.78 -0.34 7.91
N THR A 64 -9.76 -1.10 7.46
CA THR A 64 -10.08 -1.20 6.04
C THR A 64 -10.37 0.19 5.49
N CYS A 65 -9.61 0.58 4.46
CA CYS A 65 -9.76 1.90 3.83
C CYS A 65 -9.55 3.07 4.79
N GLY A 66 -8.82 2.84 5.88
CA GLY A 66 -8.54 3.87 6.86
C GLY A 66 -7.66 4.97 6.26
N PHE A 67 -7.88 6.20 6.70
CA PHE A 67 -7.12 7.36 6.26
C PHE A 67 -6.93 8.29 7.45
N LYS A 68 -5.68 8.64 7.76
CA LYS A 68 -5.39 9.48 8.91
C LYS A 68 -4.13 10.30 8.68
N GLU A 69 -4.20 11.58 9.01
CA GLU A 69 -3.03 12.45 9.04
C GLU A 69 -2.10 12.04 10.18
N VAL A 70 -0.80 11.96 9.88
CA VAL A 70 0.19 11.51 10.87
C VAL A 70 0.49 12.61 11.87
N ASP A 71 1.00 13.74 11.41
CA ASP A 71 1.39 14.85 12.27
C ASP A 71 1.50 16.12 11.45
N SER A 72 0.49 16.97 11.54
CA SER A 72 0.45 18.19 10.73
C SER A 72 1.53 19.21 11.10
N THR A 73 2.12 19.10 12.26
CA THR A 73 3.14 20.03 12.73
C THR A 73 4.54 19.57 12.37
N ASN A 74 4.87 18.31 12.67
CA ASN A 74 6.23 17.80 12.49
C ASN A 74 6.41 17.08 11.16
N MET A 75 5.35 16.55 10.57
CA MET A 75 5.38 15.80 9.32
C MET A 75 4.24 16.25 8.40
N PRO A 76 4.18 17.54 8.04
CA PRO A 76 3.07 18.06 7.24
C PRO A 76 2.98 17.37 5.89
N GLY A 77 1.80 16.90 5.55
CA GLY A 77 1.55 16.20 4.28
C GLY A 77 1.67 14.69 4.35
N LEU A 78 2.12 14.13 5.46
CA LEU A 78 2.21 12.67 5.60
C LEU A 78 0.90 12.10 6.15
N TYR A 79 0.40 11.07 5.50
CA TYR A 79 -0.83 10.39 5.86
C TYR A 79 -0.61 8.88 5.92
N GLU A 80 -1.35 8.21 6.79
CA GLU A 80 -1.42 6.75 6.82
C GLU A 80 -2.70 6.27 6.17
N VAL A 81 -2.60 5.19 5.41
CA VAL A 81 -3.72 4.59 4.69
C VAL A 81 -3.77 3.11 4.96
N GLY A 82 -4.91 2.62 5.37
CA GLY A 82 -5.17 1.19 5.50
C GLY A 82 -5.60 0.61 4.17
N ILE A 83 -4.75 -0.18 3.55
CA ILE A 83 -5.03 -0.76 2.24
C ILE A 83 -6.13 -1.83 2.38
N PRO A 84 -7.20 -1.79 1.56
CA PRO A 84 -8.20 -2.85 1.59
C PRO A 84 -7.55 -4.18 1.20
N ASN A 85 -7.86 -5.24 1.95
CA ASN A 85 -7.28 -6.55 1.69
C ASN A 85 -7.55 -7.03 0.27
N ALA A 86 -8.71 -6.69 -0.28
CA ALA A 86 -9.08 -7.08 -1.64
C ALA A 86 -8.13 -6.52 -2.69
N ALA A 87 -7.51 -5.37 -2.44
CA ALA A 87 -6.57 -4.78 -3.38
C ALA A 87 -5.29 -5.60 -3.51
N LEU A 88 -4.92 -6.32 -2.46
CA LEU A 88 -3.69 -7.11 -2.40
C LEU A 88 -3.93 -8.61 -2.61
N ALA A 89 -5.15 -9.01 -2.95
CA ALA A 89 -5.48 -10.42 -3.14
C ALA A 89 -4.72 -11.02 -4.31
N SER A 90 -4.62 -12.35 -4.34
CA SER A 90 -4.00 -13.06 -5.47
C SER A 90 -4.73 -12.75 -6.78
N GLY A 91 -4.06 -13.02 -7.90
CA GLY A 91 -4.64 -12.81 -9.22
C GLY A 91 -4.23 -11.53 -9.92
N ALA A 92 -3.30 -10.79 -9.36
CA ALA A 92 -2.73 -9.60 -10.00
C ALA A 92 -1.28 -9.44 -9.57
N ASP A 93 -0.48 -8.76 -10.40
CA ASP A 93 0.94 -8.49 -10.13
C ASP A 93 1.17 -7.05 -9.67
N LEU A 94 0.20 -6.18 -9.92
CA LEU A 94 0.32 -4.76 -9.62
C LEU A 94 -1.05 -4.21 -9.25
N VAL A 95 -1.08 -3.35 -8.26
CA VAL A 95 -2.26 -2.55 -7.94
C VAL A 95 -1.84 -1.09 -7.82
N THR A 96 -2.62 -0.20 -8.41
CA THR A 96 -2.44 1.24 -8.27
C THR A 96 -3.57 1.79 -7.42
N ILE A 97 -3.22 2.51 -6.38
CA ILE A 97 -4.20 3.20 -5.51
C ILE A 97 -4.07 4.69 -5.83
N TYR A 98 -5.18 5.34 -6.06
CA TYR A 98 -5.18 6.70 -6.57
C TYR A 98 -6.06 7.59 -5.70
N PHE A 99 -5.46 8.66 -5.18
CA PHE A 99 -6.15 9.66 -4.36
C PHE A 99 -6.23 10.98 -5.12
N LYS A 100 -7.40 11.62 -5.08
CA LYS A 100 -7.59 12.92 -5.72
C LYS A 100 -8.79 13.64 -5.17
N GLY A 101 -8.94 14.89 -5.53
CA GLY A 101 -10.19 15.63 -5.48
C GLY A 101 -10.36 16.58 -4.31
N ALA A 102 -9.57 16.47 -3.26
CA ALA A 102 -9.61 17.45 -2.19
C ALA A 102 -9.09 18.81 -2.68
N ALA A 103 -9.57 19.90 -2.08
CA ALA A 103 -9.11 21.23 -2.45
C ALA A 103 -7.60 21.35 -2.22
N ASN A 104 -6.90 21.93 -3.18
CA ASN A 104 -5.44 22.16 -3.15
C ASN A 104 -4.61 20.87 -3.12
N MET A 105 -5.21 19.74 -3.41
CA MET A 105 -4.53 18.46 -3.44
C MET A 105 -3.97 18.17 -4.82
N VAL A 106 -2.69 17.78 -4.88
CA VAL A 106 -2.12 17.19 -6.09
C VAL A 106 -2.50 15.69 -6.07
N PRO A 107 -3.07 15.16 -7.18
CA PRO A 107 -3.41 13.74 -7.24
C PRO A 107 -2.20 12.87 -6.94
N LEU A 108 -2.43 11.78 -6.22
CA LEU A 108 -1.35 10.90 -5.78
C LEU A 108 -1.63 9.45 -6.15
N PRO A 109 -0.84 8.87 -7.06
CA PRO A 109 -0.87 7.42 -7.30
C PRO A 109 0.13 6.71 -6.38
N ILE A 110 -0.28 5.56 -5.89
CA ILE A 110 0.60 4.64 -5.17
C ILE A 110 0.57 3.32 -5.91
N GLN A 111 1.72 2.85 -6.39
CA GLN A 111 1.81 1.56 -7.04
C GLN A 111 2.40 0.54 -6.08
N ILE A 112 1.72 -0.59 -5.93
CA ILE A 112 2.17 -1.70 -5.11
C ILE A 112 2.37 -2.90 -6.02
N GLU A 113 3.59 -3.38 -6.08
CA GLU A 113 3.93 -4.61 -6.79
C GLU A 113 3.59 -5.79 -5.89
N LEU A 114 2.85 -6.75 -6.43
CA LEU A 114 2.41 -7.92 -5.69
C LEU A 114 3.30 -9.10 -6.07
N THR A 115 3.99 -9.66 -5.08
CA THR A 115 4.94 -10.74 -5.29
C THR A 115 4.40 -12.05 -4.72
N ALA A 116 4.79 -13.16 -5.32
CA ALA A 116 4.38 -14.48 -4.84
C ALA A 116 5.09 -14.85 -3.53
N THR A 117 6.24 -14.25 -3.27
CA THR A 117 7.05 -14.55 -2.08
C THR A 117 7.37 -13.26 -1.33
N SER A 118 7.68 -13.41 -0.05
CA SER A 118 8.14 -12.28 0.76
C SER A 118 9.66 -12.13 0.62
N ASN A 119 10.08 -10.97 0.16
CA ASN A 119 11.51 -10.64 0.11
C ASN A 119 12.11 -10.42 1.51
N GLN A 120 11.25 -10.37 2.52
CA GLN A 120 11.66 -10.22 3.92
C GLN A 120 11.81 -11.56 4.64
N ASP A 121 11.61 -12.68 3.94
CA ASP A 121 11.75 -14.00 4.54
C ASP A 121 13.23 -14.35 4.70
N GLY A 122 13.75 -14.15 5.90
CA GLY A 122 15.15 -14.43 6.20
C GLY A 122 15.52 -15.90 6.19
N VAL A 123 14.53 -16.79 6.24
CA VAL A 123 14.79 -18.23 6.20
C VAL A 123 15.00 -18.71 4.78
N ARG A 124 14.20 -18.20 3.85
CA ARG A 124 14.20 -18.67 2.46
C ARG A 124 14.82 -17.68 1.48
N GLY A 125 15.24 -16.52 1.95
CA GLY A 125 15.76 -15.48 1.07
C GLY A 125 14.77 -15.04 0.00
N GLY A 126 13.47 -15.09 0.29
CA GLY A 126 12.42 -14.73 -0.65
C GLY A 126 11.93 -15.86 -1.54
N MET A 127 12.48 -17.05 -1.43
CA MET A 127 12.03 -18.21 -2.22
C MET A 127 10.71 -18.76 -1.69
N THR A 128 9.89 -19.28 -2.57
CA THR A 128 8.62 -19.90 -2.20
C THR A 128 8.82 -21.10 -1.29
N ALA A 129 9.86 -21.87 -1.56
CA ALA A 129 10.23 -23.03 -0.77
C ALA A 129 11.73 -23.23 -0.81
N ILE A 130 12.26 -23.80 0.23
CA ILE A 130 13.63 -24.26 0.20
C ILE A 130 13.64 -25.49 -0.71
N PRO A 131 14.48 -25.54 -1.70
CA PRO A 131 14.56 -26.69 -2.56
C PRO A 131 14.84 -27.92 -1.72
N ALA A 132 14.02 -28.86 -1.88
CA ALA A 132 14.18 -30.11 -1.22
C ALA A 132 15.27 -30.91 -1.88
N ALA A 133 16.06 -30.25 -2.49
CA ALA A 133 17.10 -30.81 -3.15
C ALA A 133 17.67 -31.82 -2.33
N PRO A 134 17.73 -32.75 -2.87
CA PRO A 134 18.24 -33.77 -2.42
C PRO A 134 19.52 -33.63 -1.85
N MET A 135 19.54 -33.37 -1.13
CA MET A 135 20.47 -33.30 -0.64
C MET A 135 21.23 -34.30 -0.73
N MET A 136 21.35 -34.72 -1.17
CA MET A 136 21.91 -35.46 -1.25
C MET A 136 22.67 -36.01 -0.66
N VAL A 137 22.84 -36.51 -0.50
CA VAL A 137 23.25 -37.03 0.14
C VAL A 137 23.95 -37.91 -0.14
N LYS A 138 24.54 -38.25 -0.12
CA LYS A 138 25.17 -38.96 -0.28
C LYS A 138 25.43 -40.01 0.23
N LYS A 139 25.33 -40.52 0.16
CA LYS A 139 25.41 -41.40 0.54
C LYS A 139 26.14 -42.17 0.39
N ASP A 140 26.30 -42.37 0.21
CA ASP A 140 26.77 -43.05 0.13
C ASP A 140 27.37 -43.57 0.08
N GLN A 141 27.47 -43.44 0.20
CA GLN A 141 27.94 -43.81 0.24
C GLN A 141 28.41 -44.68 0.55
N ALA A 142 28.39 -44.86 0.62
CA ALA A 142 28.67 -45.70 0.87
C ALA A 142 28.86 -46.39 0.92
#